data_c0f419ab552a5c131448341d0e6dffae
#
_entry.id   c0f419ab552a5c131448341d0e6dffae
#
_cell.length_a   1.000
_cell.length_b   1.000
_cell.length_c   1.000
_cell.angle_alpha   90.00
_cell.angle_beta   90.00
_cell.angle_gamma   90.00
#
_symmetry.space_group_name_H-M   'P 1'
#
loop_
_entity.id
_entity.type
_entity.pdbx_description
1 polymer ?
#
loop_
_entity_poly.entity_id
_entity_poly.type
_entity_poly.pdbx_seq_one_letter_code
_entity_poly.pdbx_strand_id
1 'polypeptide(L)'
;MRGVRGRLAAFAAAGGVHLGALLTRRRGVERATKPVLMPLLAEYVLVRGGPRLLALALLLGAVGDVLLQCEGEAAFLAGMGAFAAGHGCYLALFARQPKKNACRLAVPYGAVWALSVAALWPGLPSQLRLPVALYSLLLTAMAAGAAGAGPRAAAGGALFLLSDGLIAGGLAGWPQARVPQFWVMVTYLAAQLLLVEGLLARPEGNGAGRVPGPVPGEAGQSWTAARASTMP
;
A
#
# COMPACT_ATOMS: atom_id res chain seq x y z
N MET A 1 18.02 -0.66 14.92
CA MET A 1 18.29 -0.25 13.51
C MET A 1 18.82 -1.38 12.62
N ARG A 2 19.70 -2.29 13.09
CA ARG A 2 20.24 -3.41 12.26
C ARG A 2 19.14 -4.38 11.79
N GLY A 3 18.17 -4.74 12.64
CA GLY A 3 17.09 -5.65 12.27
C GLY A 3 16.17 -5.13 11.15
N VAL A 4 15.82 -3.83 11.19
CA VAL A 4 14.96 -3.19 10.18
C VAL A 4 15.61 -3.19 8.79
N ARG A 5 16.89 -2.76 8.74
CA ARG A 5 17.66 -2.76 7.46
C ARG A 5 17.84 -4.18 6.92
N GLY A 6 18.07 -5.16 7.81
CA GLY A 6 18.19 -6.57 7.42
C GLY A 6 16.92 -7.12 6.77
N ARG A 7 15.73 -6.80 7.29
CA ARG A 7 14.45 -7.27 6.72
C ARG A 7 14.16 -6.64 5.36
N LEU A 8 14.40 -5.34 5.22
CA LEU A 8 14.25 -4.68 3.93
C LEU A 8 15.25 -5.22 2.89
N ALA A 9 16.50 -5.47 3.29
CA ALA A 9 17.51 -6.08 2.42
C ALA A 9 17.12 -7.51 2.02
N ALA A 10 16.54 -8.31 2.93
CA ALA A 10 16.04 -9.65 2.62
C ALA A 10 14.89 -9.60 1.61
N PHE A 11 13.92 -8.69 1.78
CA PHE A 11 12.86 -8.47 0.80
C PHE A 11 13.41 -8.05 -0.57
N ALA A 12 14.33 -7.10 -0.61
CA ALA A 12 14.94 -6.64 -1.86
C ALA A 12 15.75 -7.75 -2.55
N ALA A 13 16.53 -8.54 -1.79
CA ALA A 13 17.28 -9.68 -2.33
C ALA A 13 16.36 -10.77 -2.88
N ALA A 14 15.32 -11.16 -2.12
CA ALA A 14 14.33 -12.13 -2.57
C ALA A 14 13.57 -11.64 -3.81
N GLY A 15 13.21 -10.34 -3.85
CA GLY A 15 12.60 -9.71 -5.02
C GLY A 15 13.53 -9.75 -6.24
N GLY A 16 14.80 -9.41 -6.06
CA GLY A 16 15.81 -9.50 -7.13
C GLY A 16 15.98 -10.92 -7.67
N VAL A 17 16.04 -11.93 -6.78
CA VAL A 17 16.09 -13.35 -7.19
C VAL A 17 14.83 -13.75 -7.95
N HIS A 18 13.65 -13.34 -7.48
CA HIS A 18 12.38 -13.64 -8.14
C HIS A 18 12.31 -13.02 -9.55
N LEU A 19 12.65 -11.73 -9.67
CA LEU A 19 12.67 -11.04 -10.97
C LEU A 19 13.71 -11.63 -11.92
N GLY A 20 14.88 -12.03 -11.43
CA GLY A 20 15.89 -12.74 -12.20
C GLY A 20 15.41 -14.10 -12.66
N ALA A 21 14.64 -14.84 -11.84
CA ALA A 21 14.05 -16.12 -12.18
C ALA A 21 13.02 -15.99 -13.31
N LEU A 22 12.21 -14.91 -13.31
CA LEU A 22 11.25 -14.62 -14.38
C LEU A 22 11.96 -14.35 -15.71
N LEU A 23 13.03 -13.55 -15.72
CA LEU A 23 13.82 -13.25 -16.92
C LEU A 23 14.54 -14.49 -17.48
N THR A 24 15.04 -15.34 -16.58
CA THR A 24 15.75 -16.59 -16.95
C THR A 24 14.82 -17.81 -17.09
N ARG A 25 13.51 -17.60 -16.94
CA ARG A 25 12.45 -18.64 -17.04
C ARG A 25 12.66 -19.83 -16.09
N ARG A 26 13.22 -19.60 -14.92
CA ARG A 26 13.45 -20.63 -13.89
C ARG A 26 12.20 -20.81 -13.03
N ARG A 27 11.20 -21.53 -13.54
CA ARG A 27 9.89 -21.74 -12.91
C ARG A 27 9.96 -22.29 -11.47
N GLY A 28 10.92 -23.15 -11.15
CA GLY A 28 11.08 -23.69 -9.78
C GLY A 28 11.48 -22.59 -8.77
N VAL A 29 12.41 -21.72 -9.17
CA VAL A 29 12.84 -20.58 -8.32
C VAL A 29 11.71 -19.55 -8.19
N GLU A 30 11.00 -19.25 -9.28
CA GLU A 30 9.84 -18.37 -9.28
C GLU A 30 8.77 -18.84 -8.28
N ARG A 31 8.37 -20.13 -8.38
CA ARG A 31 7.36 -20.72 -7.48
C ARG A 31 7.78 -20.73 -6.02
N ALA A 32 9.06 -20.92 -5.74
CA ALA A 32 9.58 -20.96 -4.38
C ALA A 32 9.74 -19.55 -3.77
N THR A 33 10.10 -18.56 -4.56
CA THR A 33 10.37 -17.20 -4.06
C THR A 33 9.10 -16.36 -3.89
N LYS A 34 8.11 -16.51 -4.76
CA LYS A 34 6.88 -15.71 -4.74
C LYS A 34 6.16 -15.72 -3.37
N PRO A 35 5.92 -16.88 -2.71
CA PRO A 35 5.26 -16.93 -1.42
C PRO A 35 6.00 -16.23 -0.28
N VAL A 36 7.32 -16.03 -0.42
CA VAL A 36 8.18 -15.47 0.64
C VAL A 36 8.21 -13.95 0.62
N LEU A 37 7.93 -13.31 -0.51
CA LEU A 37 8.08 -11.88 -0.70
C LEU A 37 7.23 -11.06 0.26
N MET A 38 5.93 -11.30 0.29
CA MET A 38 5.02 -10.53 1.14
C MET A 38 5.17 -10.82 2.63
N PRO A 39 5.42 -12.05 3.10
CA PRO A 39 5.81 -12.32 4.49
C PRO A 39 7.06 -11.55 4.94
N LEU A 40 8.11 -11.45 4.13
CA LEU A 40 9.30 -10.66 4.45
C LEU A 40 8.95 -9.18 4.62
N LEU A 41 8.09 -8.64 3.76
CA LEU A 41 7.64 -7.25 3.88
C LEU A 41 6.70 -7.06 5.09
N ALA A 42 5.86 -8.04 5.41
CA ALA A 42 5.03 -8.03 6.62
C ALA A 42 5.88 -8.04 7.90
N GLU A 43 6.94 -8.84 7.92
CA GLU A 43 7.89 -8.86 9.03
C GLU A 43 8.62 -7.51 9.16
N TYR A 44 9.01 -6.90 8.05
CA TYR A 44 9.58 -5.56 8.06
C TYR A 44 8.63 -4.53 8.69
N VAL A 45 7.32 -4.58 8.37
CA VAL A 45 6.29 -3.73 8.97
C VAL A 45 6.25 -3.93 10.49
N LEU A 46 6.21 -5.18 10.97
CA LEU A 46 6.11 -5.50 12.39
C LEU A 46 7.36 -5.06 13.17
N VAL A 47 8.56 -5.29 12.62
CA VAL A 47 9.82 -4.87 13.25
C VAL A 47 9.93 -3.33 13.33
N ARG A 48 9.29 -2.61 12.41
CA ARG A 48 9.16 -1.15 12.46
C ARG A 48 8.08 -0.64 13.43
N GLY A 49 7.38 -1.52 14.11
CA GLY A 49 6.25 -1.17 14.98
C GLY A 49 5.01 -0.71 14.20
N GLY A 50 4.89 -1.11 12.95
CA GLY A 50 3.75 -0.76 12.10
C GLY A 50 2.46 -1.48 12.49
N PRO A 51 1.31 -1.05 11.95
CA PRO A 51 0.02 -1.63 12.28
C PRO A 51 -0.07 -3.11 11.89
N ARG A 52 -0.59 -3.96 12.78
CA ARG A 52 -0.86 -5.38 12.46
C ARG A 52 -1.78 -5.57 11.27
N LEU A 53 -2.71 -4.64 11.05
CA LEU A 53 -3.61 -4.65 9.90
C LEU A 53 -2.86 -4.50 8.57
N LEU A 54 -1.74 -3.74 8.56
CA LEU A 54 -0.87 -3.63 7.39
C LEU A 54 -0.12 -4.94 7.11
N ALA A 55 0.38 -5.58 8.15
CA ALA A 55 0.99 -6.91 8.01
C ALA A 55 -0.04 -7.95 7.51
N LEU A 56 -1.29 -7.90 8.00
CA LEU A 56 -2.37 -8.76 7.52
C LEU A 56 -2.68 -8.51 6.03
N ALA A 57 -2.72 -7.25 5.58
CA ALA A 57 -2.91 -6.93 4.16
C ALA A 57 -1.85 -7.59 3.27
N LEU A 58 -0.58 -7.55 3.69
CA LEU A 58 0.53 -8.19 2.98
C LEU A 58 0.42 -9.72 2.99
N LEU A 59 0.05 -10.33 4.12
CA LEU A 59 -0.15 -11.77 4.21
C LEU A 59 -1.32 -12.26 3.35
N LEU A 60 -2.41 -11.49 3.27
CA LEU A 60 -3.51 -11.77 2.34
C LEU A 60 -3.04 -11.66 0.88
N GLY A 61 -2.17 -10.71 0.55
CA GLY A 61 -1.48 -10.65 -0.73
C GLY A 61 -0.64 -11.89 -1.00
N ALA A 62 0.11 -12.41 -0.01
CA ALA A 62 0.86 -13.66 -0.14
C ALA A 62 -0.06 -14.86 -0.44
N VAL A 63 -1.21 -14.95 0.24
CA VAL A 63 -2.21 -15.99 -0.04
C VAL A 63 -2.72 -15.86 -1.48
N GLY A 64 -3.04 -14.65 -1.92
CA GLY A 64 -3.44 -14.38 -3.30
C GLY A 64 -2.36 -14.79 -4.30
N ASP A 65 -1.10 -14.46 -4.03
CA ASP A 65 0.05 -14.83 -4.86
C ASP A 65 0.22 -16.35 -5.00
N VAL A 66 -0.01 -17.11 -3.94
CA VAL A 66 0.04 -18.58 -3.95
C VAL A 66 -1.14 -19.15 -4.76
N LEU A 67 -2.34 -18.65 -4.52
CA LEU A 67 -3.54 -19.13 -5.22
C LEU A 67 -3.48 -18.86 -6.73
N LEU A 68 -2.93 -17.72 -7.14
CA LEU A 68 -2.73 -17.37 -8.55
C LEU A 68 -1.64 -18.24 -9.25
N GLN A 69 -0.86 -19.02 -8.50
CA GLN A 69 0.05 -20.03 -9.08
C GLN A 69 -0.65 -21.36 -9.33
N CYS A 70 -1.83 -21.58 -8.75
CA CYS A 70 -2.64 -22.77 -9.00
C CYS A 70 -3.45 -22.61 -10.28
N GLU A 71 -3.68 -23.72 -10.97
CA GLU A 71 -4.48 -23.73 -12.19
C GLU A 71 -5.99 -23.76 -11.86
N GLY A 72 -6.79 -23.17 -12.74
CA GLY A 72 -8.23 -23.22 -12.67
C GLY A 72 -8.90 -21.94 -12.18
N GLU A 73 -10.15 -21.76 -12.62
CA GLU A 73 -10.95 -20.56 -12.36
C GLU A 73 -11.23 -20.37 -10.86
N ALA A 74 -11.50 -21.43 -10.13
CA ALA A 74 -11.76 -21.36 -8.69
C ALA A 74 -10.54 -20.83 -7.92
N ALA A 75 -9.31 -21.29 -8.26
CA ALA A 75 -8.09 -20.81 -7.65
C ALA A 75 -7.84 -19.34 -7.99
N PHE A 76 -8.09 -18.94 -9.24
CA PHE A 76 -7.99 -17.56 -9.69
C PHE A 76 -8.94 -16.64 -8.90
N LEU A 77 -10.22 -17.02 -8.81
CA LEU A 77 -11.23 -16.24 -8.06
C LEU A 77 -10.92 -16.18 -6.56
N ALA A 78 -10.44 -17.28 -5.96
CA ALA A 78 -10.02 -17.29 -4.56
C ALA A 78 -8.79 -16.39 -4.33
N GLY A 79 -7.82 -16.39 -5.24
CA GLY A 79 -6.66 -15.52 -5.21
C GLY A 79 -7.06 -14.04 -5.31
N MET A 80 -7.96 -13.72 -6.22
CA MET A 80 -8.53 -12.39 -6.37
C MET A 80 -9.29 -11.96 -5.11
N GLY A 81 -10.04 -12.88 -4.47
CA GLY A 81 -10.72 -12.64 -3.19
C GLY A 81 -9.74 -12.35 -2.04
N ALA A 82 -8.62 -13.05 -1.98
CA ALA A 82 -7.57 -12.79 -0.98
C ALA A 82 -6.95 -11.40 -1.18
N PHE A 83 -6.63 -11.00 -2.42
CA PHE A 83 -6.19 -9.64 -2.72
C PHE A 83 -7.25 -8.59 -2.37
N ALA A 84 -8.52 -8.85 -2.70
CA ALA A 84 -9.64 -7.96 -2.35
C ALA A 84 -9.72 -7.73 -0.83
N ALA A 85 -9.59 -8.78 -0.02
CA ALA A 85 -9.52 -8.66 1.43
C ALA A 85 -8.31 -7.83 1.90
N GLY A 86 -7.15 -7.99 1.25
CA GLY A 86 -5.97 -7.16 1.48
C GLY A 86 -6.23 -5.68 1.16
N HIS A 87 -6.90 -5.38 0.04
CA HIS A 87 -7.31 -4.00 -0.30
C HIS A 87 -8.28 -3.41 0.70
N GLY A 88 -9.19 -4.23 1.25
CA GLY A 88 -10.06 -3.84 2.36
C GLY A 88 -9.28 -3.42 3.61
N CYS A 89 -8.21 -4.14 3.95
CA CYS A 89 -7.30 -3.76 5.04
C CYS A 89 -6.59 -2.43 4.76
N TYR A 90 -6.09 -2.20 3.54
CA TYR A 90 -5.50 -0.92 3.14
C TYR A 90 -6.51 0.22 3.22
N LEU A 91 -7.73 0.02 2.72
CA LEU A 91 -8.81 1.02 2.81
C LEU A 91 -9.12 1.39 4.26
N ALA A 92 -9.20 0.40 5.16
CA ALA A 92 -9.42 0.65 6.59
C ALA A 92 -8.27 1.45 7.22
N LEU A 93 -7.02 1.24 6.77
CA LEU A 93 -5.86 2.03 7.21
C LEU A 93 -5.91 3.47 6.69
N PHE A 94 -6.23 3.67 5.40
CA PHE A 94 -6.35 5.00 4.80
C PHE A 94 -7.57 5.77 5.35
N ALA A 95 -8.66 5.07 5.71
CA ALA A 95 -9.83 5.70 6.31
C ALA A 95 -9.55 6.36 7.67
N ARG A 96 -8.50 5.91 8.36
CA ARG A 96 -8.05 6.48 9.65
C ARG A 96 -7.15 7.72 9.49
N GLN A 97 -6.75 8.04 8.26
CA GLN A 97 -5.92 9.22 7.98
C GLN A 97 -6.77 10.47 7.74
N PRO A 98 -6.24 11.68 8.00
CA PRO A 98 -6.95 12.92 7.69
C PRO A 98 -7.30 12.98 6.20
N LYS A 99 -8.58 13.08 5.89
CA LYS A 99 -9.08 13.08 4.52
C LYS A 99 -8.82 14.44 3.85
N LYS A 100 -7.61 14.67 3.37
CA LYS A 100 -7.32 15.81 2.50
C LYS A 100 -7.81 15.47 1.08
N ASN A 101 -8.85 16.19 0.59
CA ASN A 101 -9.34 16.12 -0.79
C ASN A 101 -10.04 14.80 -1.23
N ALA A 102 -10.62 13.99 -0.34
CA ALA A 102 -11.26 12.71 -0.71
C ALA A 102 -12.32 12.87 -1.84
N CYS A 103 -13.19 13.89 -1.75
CA CYS A 103 -14.20 14.14 -2.80
C CYS A 103 -13.58 14.55 -4.15
N ARG A 104 -12.45 15.27 -4.15
CA ARG A 104 -11.77 15.68 -5.39
C ARG A 104 -11.12 14.49 -6.10
N LEU A 105 -10.71 13.47 -5.37
CA LEU A 105 -10.09 12.27 -5.91
C LEU A 105 -11.12 11.24 -6.40
N ALA A 106 -12.34 11.22 -5.83
CA ALA A 106 -13.36 10.25 -6.18
C ALA A 106 -13.75 10.29 -7.67
N VAL A 107 -13.90 11.50 -8.24
CA VAL A 107 -14.28 11.65 -9.66
C VAL A 107 -13.23 11.12 -10.62
N PRO A 108 -11.94 11.56 -10.56
CA PRO A 108 -10.93 11.07 -11.50
C PRO A 108 -10.67 9.56 -11.34
N TYR A 109 -10.64 9.03 -10.12
CA TYR A 109 -10.45 7.58 -9.90
C TYR A 109 -11.67 6.78 -10.36
N GLY A 110 -12.89 7.27 -10.12
CA GLY A 110 -14.12 6.68 -10.66
C GLY A 110 -14.14 6.65 -12.19
N ALA A 111 -13.68 7.73 -12.84
CA ALA A 111 -13.54 7.76 -14.30
C ALA A 111 -12.48 6.76 -14.79
N VAL A 112 -11.33 6.67 -14.14
CA VAL A 112 -10.29 5.66 -14.47
C VAL A 112 -10.85 4.25 -14.36
N TRP A 113 -11.58 3.95 -13.28
CA TRP A 113 -12.23 2.64 -13.13
C TRP A 113 -13.24 2.37 -14.24
N ALA A 114 -14.17 3.28 -14.50
CA ALA A 114 -15.22 3.09 -15.49
C ALA A 114 -14.65 2.89 -16.91
N LEU A 115 -13.64 3.70 -17.29
CA LEU A 115 -12.95 3.59 -18.58
C LEU A 115 -12.17 2.27 -18.69
N SER A 116 -11.47 1.85 -17.62
CA SER A 116 -10.74 0.59 -17.60
C SER A 116 -11.68 -0.61 -17.74
N VAL A 117 -12.78 -0.62 -16.99
CA VAL A 117 -13.80 -1.69 -17.09
C VAL A 117 -14.42 -1.71 -18.49
N ALA A 118 -14.82 -0.55 -19.03
CA ALA A 118 -15.40 -0.47 -20.36
C ALA A 118 -14.44 -0.98 -21.45
N ALA A 119 -13.14 -0.65 -21.34
CA ALA A 119 -12.13 -1.09 -22.29
C ALA A 119 -11.82 -2.60 -22.19
N LEU A 120 -11.84 -3.18 -20.99
CA LEU A 120 -11.58 -4.60 -20.76
C LEU A 120 -12.80 -5.49 -21.09
N TRP A 121 -14.01 -4.96 -20.89
CA TRP A 121 -15.27 -5.72 -20.92
C TRP A 121 -15.49 -6.61 -22.14
N PRO A 122 -15.23 -6.14 -23.39
CA PRO A 122 -15.44 -6.96 -24.59
C PRO A 122 -14.53 -8.18 -24.64
N GLY A 123 -13.27 -8.05 -24.16
CA GLY A 123 -12.26 -9.12 -24.21
C GLY A 123 -12.31 -10.10 -23.02
N LEU A 124 -13.00 -9.73 -21.93
CA LEU A 124 -13.07 -10.59 -20.76
C LEU A 124 -14.07 -11.76 -20.96
N PRO A 125 -13.71 -12.99 -20.52
CA PRO A 125 -14.65 -14.09 -20.38
C PRO A 125 -15.88 -13.68 -19.56
N SER A 126 -17.08 -14.08 -19.98
CA SER A 126 -18.34 -13.62 -19.37
C SER A 126 -18.41 -13.85 -17.85
N GLN A 127 -17.92 -14.98 -17.37
CA GLN A 127 -17.87 -15.33 -15.95
C GLN A 127 -16.91 -14.46 -15.13
N LEU A 128 -15.91 -13.85 -15.75
CA LEU A 128 -14.91 -12.99 -15.07
C LEU A 128 -15.29 -11.51 -15.10
N ARG A 129 -16.25 -11.08 -15.92
CA ARG A 129 -16.61 -9.67 -16.08
C ARG A 129 -17.03 -9.00 -14.77
N LEU A 130 -17.97 -9.61 -14.06
CA LEU A 130 -18.46 -9.06 -12.80
C LEU A 130 -17.40 -9.15 -11.68
N PRO A 131 -16.73 -10.30 -11.44
CA PRO A 131 -15.64 -10.39 -10.47
C PRO A 131 -14.53 -9.35 -10.71
N VAL A 132 -14.06 -9.20 -11.96
CA VAL A 132 -13.02 -8.22 -12.30
C VAL A 132 -13.51 -6.78 -12.09
N ALA A 133 -14.74 -6.45 -12.45
CA ALA A 133 -15.29 -5.12 -12.24
C ALA A 133 -15.40 -4.76 -10.74
N LEU A 134 -15.89 -5.67 -9.91
CA LEU A 134 -15.99 -5.46 -8.45
C LEU A 134 -14.63 -5.37 -7.78
N TYR A 135 -13.72 -6.28 -8.13
CA TYR A 135 -12.36 -6.27 -7.64
C TYR A 135 -11.62 -4.97 -8.01
N SER A 136 -11.69 -4.57 -9.28
CA SER A 136 -11.04 -3.35 -9.75
C SER A 136 -11.64 -2.08 -9.14
N LEU A 137 -12.93 -2.07 -8.80
CA LEU A 137 -13.54 -0.97 -8.05
C LEU A 137 -12.93 -0.83 -6.66
N LEU A 138 -12.78 -1.95 -5.94
CA LEU A 138 -12.18 -1.98 -4.62
C LEU A 138 -10.70 -1.54 -4.66
N LEU A 139 -9.94 -2.04 -5.63
CA LEU A 139 -8.55 -1.65 -5.86
C LEU A 139 -8.44 -0.15 -6.18
N THR A 140 -9.32 0.37 -7.05
CA THR A 140 -9.34 1.79 -7.40
C THR A 140 -9.70 2.66 -6.19
N ALA A 141 -10.64 2.23 -5.36
CA ALA A 141 -10.97 2.91 -4.11
C ALA A 141 -9.77 2.92 -3.14
N MET A 142 -9.03 1.82 -3.05
CA MET A 142 -7.79 1.73 -2.28
C MET A 142 -6.73 2.70 -2.81
N ALA A 143 -6.53 2.78 -4.12
CA ALA A 143 -5.58 3.69 -4.74
C ALA A 143 -5.97 5.17 -4.55
N ALA A 144 -7.26 5.49 -4.58
CA ALA A 144 -7.76 6.83 -4.25
C ALA A 144 -7.50 7.19 -2.78
N GLY A 145 -7.70 6.24 -1.85
CA GLY A 145 -7.34 6.39 -0.45
C GLY A 145 -5.84 6.63 -0.25
N ALA A 146 -5.01 5.88 -0.96
CA ALA A 146 -3.55 6.04 -0.96
C ALA A 146 -3.12 7.40 -1.48
N ALA A 147 -3.77 7.92 -2.53
CA ALA A 147 -3.49 9.25 -3.09
C ALA A 147 -3.79 10.37 -2.09
N GLY A 148 -4.80 10.20 -1.22
CA GLY A 148 -5.09 11.14 -0.13
C GLY A 148 -4.10 11.09 1.04
N ALA A 149 -3.32 10.01 1.17
CA ALA A 149 -2.40 9.79 2.30
C ALA A 149 -0.99 10.34 2.07
N GLY A 150 -0.64 10.72 0.84
CA GLY A 150 0.65 11.34 0.51
C GLY A 150 1.34 10.73 -0.72
N PRO A 151 2.43 11.34 -1.19
CA PRO A 151 3.00 11.03 -2.51
C PRO A 151 3.54 9.60 -2.64
N ARG A 152 4.13 9.04 -1.58
CA ARG A 152 4.62 7.66 -1.59
C ARG A 152 3.47 6.66 -1.68
N ALA A 153 2.43 6.83 -0.86
CA ALA A 153 1.25 5.98 -0.91
C ALA A 153 0.53 6.13 -2.25
N ALA A 154 0.40 7.35 -2.77
CA ALA A 154 -0.17 7.62 -4.09
C ALA A 154 0.55 6.86 -5.21
N ALA A 155 1.88 6.94 -5.25
CA ALA A 155 2.69 6.19 -6.21
C ALA A 155 2.51 4.67 -6.05
N GLY A 156 2.44 4.18 -4.81
CA GLY A 156 2.16 2.77 -4.52
C GLY A 156 0.79 2.33 -5.05
N GLY A 157 -0.27 3.10 -4.80
CA GLY A 157 -1.61 2.82 -5.32
C GLY A 157 -1.67 2.83 -6.85
N ALA A 158 -1.01 3.80 -7.49
CA ALA A 158 -0.93 3.88 -8.96
C ALA A 158 -0.19 2.68 -9.58
N LEU A 159 0.93 2.27 -8.98
CA LEU A 159 1.68 1.09 -9.44
C LEU A 159 0.89 -0.21 -9.24
N PHE A 160 0.08 -0.29 -8.17
CA PHE A 160 -0.78 -1.45 -7.96
C PHE A 160 -1.87 -1.53 -9.04
N LEU A 161 -2.53 -0.40 -9.34
CA LEU A 161 -3.47 -0.31 -10.47
C LEU A 161 -2.83 -0.73 -11.78
N LEU A 162 -1.58 -0.31 -12.04
CA LEU A 162 -0.84 -0.70 -13.23
C LEU A 162 -0.55 -2.21 -13.25
N SER A 163 -0.08 -2.78 -12.14
CA SER A 163 0.21 -4.21 -12.02
C SER A 163 -1.01 -5.06 -12.36
N ASP A 164 -2.15 -4.76 -11.74
CA ASP A 164 -3.37 -5.52 -11.94
C ASP A 164 -4.01 -5.23 -13.29
N GLY A 165 -3.83 -4.01 -13.81
CA GLY A 165 -4.21 -3.65 -15.17
C GLY A 165 -3.47 -4.49 -16.23
N LEU A 166 -2.19 -4.81 -16.01
CA LEU A 166 -1.42 -5.71 -16.88
C LEU A 166 -1.99 -7.14 -16.86
N ILE A 167 -2.39 -7.63 -15.68
CA ILE A 167 -3.04 -8.94 -15.54
C ILE A 167 -4.39 -8.94 -16.27
N ALA A 168 -5.23 -7.95 -15.99
CA ALA A 168 -6.56 -7.84 -16.59
C ALA A 168 -6.51 -7.67 -18.12
N GLY A 169 -5.55 -6.89 -18.63
CA GLY A 169 -5.30 -6.78 -20.08
C GLY A 169 -4.92 -8.12 -20.71
N GLY A 170 -4.10 -8.93 -20.02
CA GLY A 170 -3.78 -10.28 -20.46
C GLY A 170 -5.02 -11.18 -20.52
N LEU A 171 -5.90 -11.13 -19.53
CA LEU A 171 -7.17 -11.84 -19.50
C LEU A 171 -8.13 -11.39 -20.61
N ALA A 172 -8.10 -10.12 -20.98
CA ALA A 172 -8.89 -9.52 -22.07
C ALA A 172 -8.26 -9.75 -23.47
N GLY A 173 -7.15 -10.49 -23.56
CA GLY A 173 -6.49 -10.78 -24.84
C GLY A 173 -5.71 -9.60 -25.43
N TRP A 174 -5.37 -8.59 -24.66
CA TRP A 174 -4.57 -7.46 -25.15
C TRP A 174 -3.12 -7.87 -25.45
N PRO A 175 -2.46 -7.18 -26.41
CA PRO A 175 -1.05 -7.40 -26.67
C PRO A 175 -0.20 -7.28 -25.41
N GLN A 176 0.60 -8.31 -25.15
CA GLN A 176 1.43 -8.37 -23.95
C GLN A 176 2.89 -8.03 -24.27
N ALA A 177 3.56 -7.40 -23.30
CA ALA A 177 5.00 -7.18 -23.35
C ALA A 177 5.76 -8.52 -23.36
N ARG A 178 7.04 -8.49 -23.79
CA ARG A 178 7.94 -9.64 -23.60
C ARG A 178 8.08 -9.89 -22.10
N VAL A 179 7.87 -11.13 -21.66
CA VAL A 179 7.91 -11.51 -20.22
C VAL A 179 6.89 -10.72 -19.39
N PRO A 180 5.56 -10.88 -19.62
CA PRO A 180 4.54 -10.07 -18.96
C PRO A 180 4.62 -10.12 -17.43
N GLN A 181 4.85 -11.31 -16.87
CA GLN A 181 4.96 -11.54 -15.42
C GLN A 181 6.10 -10.73 -14.77
N PHE A 182 7.17 -10.44 -15.50
CA PHE A 182 8.24 -9.58 -14.99
C PHE A 182 7.71 -8.16 -14.70
N TRP A 183 6.95 -7.58 -15.62
CA TRP A 183 6.39 -6.23 -15.45
C TRP A 183 5.33 -6.17 -14.36
N VAL A 184 4.46 -7.19 -14.29
CA VAL A 184 3.50 -7.34 -13.19
C VAL A 184 4.23 -7.35 -11.85
N MET A 185 5.26 -8.18 -11.70
CA MET A 185 5.97 -8.33 -10.43
C MET A 185 6.81 -7.10 -10.06
N VAL A 186 7.45 -6.43 -11.03
CA VAL A 186 8.18 -5.17 -10.76
C VAL A 186 7.24 -4.11 -10.21
N THR A 187 6.10 -3.89 -10.88
CA THR A 187 5.12 -2.88 -10.46
C THR A 187 4.45 -3.26 -9.13
N TYR A 188 4.15 -4.53 -8.91
CA TYR A 188 3.58 -5.05 -7.68
C TYR A 188 4.51 -4.90 -6.47
N LEU A 189 5.78 -5.33 -6.59
CA LEU A 189 6.75 -5.23 -5.50
C LEU A 189 7.03 -3.77 -5.13
N ALA A 190 7.18 -2.90 -6.14
CA ALA A 190 7.33 -1.47 -5.93
C ALA A 190 6.08 -0.85 -5.29
N ALA A 191 4.87 -1.25 -5.74
CA ALA A 191 3.60 -0.80 -5.18
C ALA A 191 3.50 -1.14 -3.69
N GLN A 192 3.74 -2.41 -3.34
CA GLN A 192 3.66 -2.88 -1.96
C GLN A 192 4.67 -2.16 -1.04
N LEU A 193 5.91 -2.01 -1.49
CA LEU A 193 6.91 -1.28 -0.73
C LEU A 193 6.53 0.19 -0.51
N LEU A 194 6.05 0.87 -1.56
CA LEU A 194 5.64 2.28 -1.46
C LEU A 194 4.40 2.49 -0.61
N LEU A 195 3.42 1.57 -0.65
CA LEU A 195 2.26 1.59 0.23
C LEU A 195 2.69 1.41 1.70
N VAL A 196 3.57 0.45 1.96
CA VAL A 196 4.14 0.22 3.30
C VAL A 196 4.89 1.45 3.79
N GLU A 197 5.81 1.99 3.01
CA GLU A 197 6.58 3.19 3.39
C GLU A 197 5.68 4.42 3.55
N GLY A 198 4.64 4.56 2.72
CA GLY A 198 3.67 5.65 2.83
C GLY A 198 2.85 5.58 4.12
N LEU A 199 2.44 4.36 4.53
CA LEU A 199 1.69 4.15 5.77
C LEU A 199 2.56 4.18 7.03
N LEU A 200 3.85 3.85 6.93
CA LEU A 200 4.81 3.91 8.02
C LEU A 200 5.47 5.28 8.17
N ALA A 201 5.40 6.14 7.15
CA ALA A 201 5.82 7.52 7.28
C ALA A 201 4.91 8.20 8.30
N ARG A 202 5.48 8.61 9.46
CA ARG A 202 4.76 9.46 10.39
C ARG A 202 4.31 10.70 9.62
N PRO A 203 3.06 11.18 9.79
CA PRO A 203 2.74 12.53 9.35
C PRO A 203 3.83 13.41 9.94
N GLU A 204 4.54 14.16 9.11
CA GLU A 204 5.42 15.22 9.61
C GLU A 204 4.52 16.10 10.45
N GLY A 205 4.65 15.96 11.79
CA GLY A 205 3.84 16.68 12.74
C GLY A 205 4.02 18.15 12.45
N ASN A 206 2.93 18.80 12.18
CA ASN A 206 2.81 20.24 12.32
C ASN A 206 3.51 20.60 13.64
N GLY A 207 4.59 21.36 13.54
CA GLY A 207 5.61 21.62 14.52
C GLY A 207 5.19 21.37 15.96
N ALA A 208 5.98 20.54 16.64
CA ALA A 208 5.95 20.48 18.08
C ALA A 208 5.66 21.87 18.62
N GLY A 209 4.55 22.00 19.34
CA GLY A 209 4.21 23.26 19.97
C GLY A 209 5.49 23.80 20.63
N ARG A 210 6.01 24.88 20.10
CA ARG A 210 6.89 25.73 20.89
C ARG A 210 6.06 26.04 22.12
N VAL A 211 6.35 25.35 23.20
CA VAL A 211 6.02 25.88 24.53
C VAL A 211 6.63 27.25 24.52
N PRO A 212 5.84 28.34 24.59
CA PRO A 212 6.43 29.65 24.73
C PRO A 212 7.31 29.58 25.97
N GLY A 213 8.61 29.75 25.80
CA GLY A 213 9.52 29.89 26.92
C GLY A 213 9.01 31.05 27.78
N PRO A 214 9.23 31.03 29.10
CA PRO A 214 8.80 32.10 30.00
C PRO A 214 9.32 33.42 29.43
N VAL A 215 8.39 34.35 29.25
CA VAL A 215 8.67 35.72 28.74
C VAL A 215 9.67 36.32 29.71
N PRO A 216 10.88 36.80 29.28
CA PRO A 216 11.80 37.48 30.18
C PRO A 216 11.18 38.84 30.54
N GLY A 217 10.53 38.96 31.69
CA GLY A 217 9.91 40.22 32.11
C GLY A 217 8.98 40.14 33.33
N GLU A 218 8.46 38.96 33.70
CA GLU A 218 7.51 38.91 34.85
C GLU A 218 8.12 38.47 36.19
N ALA A 219 9.44 38.32 36.27
CA ALA A 219 10.12 37.98 37.53
C ALA A 219 10.39 39.21 38.45
N GLY A 220 9.85 40.39 38.15
CA GLY A 220 10.19 41.67 38.85
C GLY A 220 9.11 42.30 39.74
N GLN A 221 7.87 41.77 39.78
CA GLN A 221 6.79 42.51 40.47
C GLN A 221 6.13 41.83 41.67
N SER A 222 6.62 40.72 42.19
CA SER A 222 5.99 40.06 43.35
C SER A 222 6.68 40.28 44.71
N TRP A 223 7.68 41.19 44.84
CA TRP A 223 8.42 41.42 46.08
C TRP A 223 8.13 42.73 46.81
N THR A 224 7.23 43.60 46.35
CA THR A 224 6.94 44.89 46.96
C THR A 224 5.61 45.00 47.71
N ALA A 225 4.78 43.96 47.71
CA ALA A 225 3.46 44.05 48.40
C ALA A 225 3.39 43.40 49.81
N ALA A 226 4.47 42.85 50.34
CA ALA A 226 4.47 42.12 51.63
C ALA A 226 5.14 42.89 52.79
N ARG A 227 5.36 44.20 52.72
CA ARG A 227 6.01 44.99 53.81
C ARG A 227 5.21 46.21 54.31
N ALA A 228 3.91 46.26 54.19
CA ALA A 228 3.11 47.40 54.67
C ALA A 228 1.96 47.04 55.63
N SER A 229 2.08 45.97 56.45
CA SER A 229 1.08 45.72 57.49
C SER A 229 1.63 44.98 58.70
N THR A 230 2.64 45.60 59.38
CA THR A 230 2.92 45.31 60.80
C THR A 230 3.71 46.52 61.35
N MET A 231 3.04 47.48 61.95
CA MET A 231 3.48 48.23 63.11
C MET A 231 2.29 48.96 63.71
N PRO A 232 2.32 49.17 65.05
CA PRO A 232 1.22 49.02 65.99
C PRO A 232 0.28 50.20 66.01
#